data_0aaefccd0fdaf8bca1d8b8a0227d3704
#
_entry.id   0aaefccd0fdaf8bca1d8b8a0227d3704
#
_cell.length_a   1.000
_cell.length_b   1.000
_cell.length_c   1.000
_cell.angle_alpha   90.00
_cell.angle_beta   90.00
_cell.angle_gamma   90.00
#
_symmetry.space_group_name_H-M   'P 1'
#
loop_
_entity.id
_entity.type
_entity.pdbx_description
1 polymer ?
#
loop_
_entity_poly.entity_id
_entity_poly.type
_entity_poly.pdbx_seq_one_letter_code
_entity_poly.pdbx_strand_id
1 'polypeptide(L)'
;MPVLISMLRGINVGGHNKIQMDALRALYKSLKCESARTYIQSGNVIFFTKEKNSAVLAKKIQSAIERKFKCCPEVILRTPDELRKTIAASPFADRPDLEPGKILVTFLAAEPPPEARTFLPTLKKFPEEVHLKGRELYIYFPSGAGNSKLPWSSKPPAIGIVSTRCCKWQKKWKLRCLAVVSETEDRCRNPE
;
A
#
# COMPACT_ATOMS: atom_id res chain seq x y z
N MET A 1 7.19 21.18 0.59
CA MET A 1 7.58 19.91 -0.06
C MET A 1 6.40 18.96 -0.03
N PRO A 2 6.09 18.23 -1.10
CA PRO A 2 5.02 17.25 -1.07
C PRO A 2 5.35 16.09 -0.14
N VAL A 3 4.31 15.59 0.55
CA VAL A 3 4.33 14.37 1.34
C VAL A 3 4.02 13.19 0.44
N LEU A 4 4.79 12.12 0.54
CA LEU A 4 4.52 10.86 -0.13
C LEU A 4 4.50 9.70 0.86
N ILE A 5 3.69 8.71 0.56
CA ILE A 5 3.62 7.45 1.26
C ILE A 5 4.12 6.37 0.31
N SER A 6 5.21 5.72 0.72
CA SER A 6 5.77 4.58 0.03
C SER A 6 5.26 3.29 0.65
N MET A 7 4.78 2.40 -0.19
CA MET A 7 4.35 1.06 0.17
C MET A 7 5.28 0.05 -0.49
N LEU A 8 5.96 -0.77 0.33
CA LEU A 8 6.90 -1.78 -0.14
C LEU A 8 6.26 -3.17 -0.09
N ARG A 9 6.34 -3.89 -1.21
CA ARG A 9 5.79 -5.24 -1.29
C ARG A 9 6.80 -6.30 -0.86
N GLY A 10 6.35 -7.24 -0.02
CA GLY A 10 7.09 -8.47 0.24
C GLY A 10 8.33 -8.33 1.13
N ILE A 11 8.42 -7.23 1.89
CA ILE A 11 9.43 -7.12 2.95
C ILE A 11 8.85 -7.56 4.29
N ASN A 12 9.69 -8.16 5.13
CA ASN A 12 9.34 -8.63 6.48
C ASN A 12 8.11 -9.57 6.53
N VAL A 13 7.91 -10.37 5.49
CA VAL A 13 6.81 -11.33 5.38
C VAL A 13 7.34 -12.75 5.42
N GLY A 14 6.77 -13.59 6.30
CA GLY A 14 7.12 -15.02 6.38
C GLY A 14 8.60 -15.29 6.69
N GLY A 15 9.30 -14.36 7.34
CA GLY A 15 10.73 -14.49 7.64
C GLY A 15 11.68 -14.11 6.50
N HIS A 16 11.14 -13.79 5.32
CA HIS A 16 11.92 -13.38 4.15
C HIS A 16 12.06 -11.85 4.06
N ASN A 17 13.11 -11.41 3.33
CA ASN A 17 13.39 -10.00 3.05
C ASN A 17 13.37 -9.13 4.32
N LYS A 18 14.06 -9.58 5.37
CA LYS A 18 14.12 -8.87 6.65
C LYS A 18 14.88 -7.57 6.50
N ILE A 19 14.18 -6.44 6.70
CA ILE A 19 14.74 -5.10 6.70
C ILE A 19 14.42 -4.44 8.06
N GLN A 20 15.45 -4.00 8.76
CA GLN A 20 15.27 -3.21 9.97
C GLN A 20 14.74 -1.83 9.62
N MET A 21 13.76 -1.34 10.38
CA MET A 21 13.10 -0.06 10.06
C MET A 21 14.04 1.14 10.19
N ASP A 22 15.01 1.10 11.11
CA ASP A 22 16.04 2.14 11.22
C ASP A 22 16.93 2.19 9.98
N ALA A 23 17.35 1.04 9.48
CA ALA A 23 18.17 0.93 8.27
C ALA A 23 17.38 1.38 7.03
N LEU A 24 16.05 1.14 7.00
CA LEU A 24 15.17 1.62 5.95
C LEU A 24 15.03 3.15 6.00
N ARG A 25 14.80 3.73 7.18
CA ARG A 25 14.74 5.20 7.35
C ARG A 25 16.06 5.87 6.93
N ALA A 26 17.20 5.31 7.32
CA ALA A 26 18.50 5.80 6.92
C ALA A 26 18.70 5.77 5.39
N LEU A 27 18.19 4.75 4.71
CA LEU A 27 18.21 4.68 3.25
C LEU A 27 17.37 5.81 2.63
N TYR A 28 16.15 6.07 3.12
CA TYR A 28 15.33 7.17 2.61
C TYR A 28 16.01 8.52 2.81
N LYS A 29 16.64 8.75 3.98
CA LYS A 29 17.45 9.95 4.24
C LYS A 29 18.59 10.13 3.23
N SER A 30 19.29 9.04 2.86
CA SER A 30 20.36 9.09 1.84
C SER A 30 19.84 9.43 0.43
N LEU A 31 18.57 9.19 0.17
CA LEU A 31 17.89 9.56 -1.08
C LEU A 31 17.31 10.98 -1.05
N LYS A 32 17.69 11.80 -0.04
CA LYS A 32 17.16 13.15 0.18
C LYS A 32 15.65 13.18 0.42
N CYS A 33 15.11 12.10 0.98
CA CYS A 33 13.76 12.04 1.52
C CYS A 33 13.81 12.50 2.98
N GLU A 34 13.16 13.63 3.26
CA GLU A 34 13.20 14.26 4.58
C GLU A 34 12.15 13.68 5.52
N SER A 35 12.41 13.70 6.83
CA SER A 35 11.51 13.26 7.89
C SER A 35 10.90 11.87 7.67
N ALA A 36 11.67 10.94 7.09
CA ALA A 36 11.19 9.60 6.79
C ALA A 36 10.77 8.86 8.07
N ARG A 37 9.51 8.43 8.14
CA ARG A 37 8.91 7.67 9.24
C ARG A 37 8.34 6.37 8.73
N THR A 38 8.68 5.27 9.38
CA THR A 38 8.13 3.96 9.07
C THR A 38 6.85 3.72 9.85
N TYR A 39 5.85 3.17 9.19
CA TYR A 39 4.61 2.76 9.83
C TYR A 39 4.51 1.23 9.81
N ILE A 40 4.49 0.61 10.97
CA ILE A 40 4.57 -0.84 11.19
C ILE A 40 5.75 -1.50 10.46
N GLN A 41 5.99 -2.79 10.70
CA GLN A 41 7.09 -3.54 10.06
C GLN A 41 6.83 -3.91 8.60
N SER A 42 5.68 -3.53 8.04
CA SER A 42 5.29 -3.84 6.65
C SER A 42 6.01 -3.00 5.59
N GLY A 43 6.89 -2.06 6.02
CA GLY A 43 7.67 -1.26 5.09
C GLY A 43 6.95 -0.06 4.49
N ASN A 44 5.87 0.39 5.11
CA ASN A 44 5.27 1.67 4.72
C ASN A 44 6.11 2.81 5.28
N VAL A 45 6.50 3.75 4.41
CA VAL A 45 7.32 4.90 4.79
C VAL A 45 6.63 6.18 4.34
N ILE A 46 6.48 7.12 5.28
CA ILE A 46 5.96 8.46 5.01
C ILE A 46 7.16 9.41 5.02
N PHE A 47 7.27 10.28 4.03
CA PHE A 47 8.40 11.18 3.89
C PHE A 47 8.07 12.41 3.04
N PHE A 48 8.91 13.44 3.13
CA PHE A 48 8.86 14.62 2.28
C PHE A 48 9.92 14.52 1.18
N THR A 49 9.61 15.05 0.01
CA THR A 49 10.55 15.04 -1.12
C THR A 49 10.40 16.27 -2.01
N LYS A 50 11.49 16.66 -2.67
CA LYS A 50 11.48 17.66 -3.75
C LYS A 50 11.24 17.04 -5.13
N GLU A 51 11.34 15.70 -5.22
CA GLU A 51 11.14 14.98 -6.47
C GLU A 51 9.67 15.03 -6.87
N LYS A 52 9.37 15.56 -8.04
CA LYS A 52 8.02 15.69 -8.58
C LYS A 52 7.55 14.43 -9.33
N ASN A 53 8.50 13.68 -9.86
CA ASN A 53 8.19 12.47 -10.63
C ASN A 53 8.18 11.23 -9.71
N SER A 54 6.99 10.80 -9.31
CA SER A 54 6.80 9.65 -8.43
C SER A 54 7.31 8.34 -9.05
N ALA A 55 7.22 8.16 -10.37
CA ALA A 55 7.70 6.94 -11.03
C ALA A 55 9.23 6.86 -11.00
N VAL A 56 9.92 7.98 -11.23
CA VAL A 56 11.38 8.07 -11.12
C VAL A 56 11.82 7.82 -9.68
N LEU A 57 11.12 8.42 -8.71
CA LEU A 57 11.45 8.24 -7.30
C LEU A 57 11.21 6.78 -6.85
N ALA A 58 10.13 6.16 -7.26
CA ALA A 58 9.86 4.76 -6.94
C ALA A 58 10.99 3.83 -7.43
N LYS A 59 11.46 4.02 -8.67
CA LYS A 59 12.60 3.27 -9.23
C LYS A 59 13.91 3.55 -8.44
N LYS A 60 14.17 4.81 -8.07
CA LYS A 60 15.34 5.16 -7.25
C LYS A 60 15.31 4.46 -5.89
N ILE A 61 14.15 4.45 -5.22
CA ILE A 61 13.97 3.77 -3.94
C ILE A 61 14.18 2.27 -4.11
N GLN A 62 13.54 1.65 -5.11
CA GLN A 62 13.66 0.22 -5.41
C GLN A 62 15.13 -0.19 -5.62
N SER A 63 15.85 0.49 -6.51
CA SER A 63 17.27 0.21 -6.78
C SER A 63 18.17 0.43 -5.55
N ALA A 64 17.86 1.41 -4.70
CA ALA A 64 18.60 1.64 -3.47
C ALA A 64 18.38 0.53 -2.45
N ILE A 65 17.14 0.02 -2.33
CA ILE A 65 16.78 -1.12 -1.47
C ILE A 65 17.51 -2.38 -1.98
N GLU A 66 17.45 -2.64 -3.28
CA GLU A 66 18.10 -3.80 -3.89
C GLU A 66 19.62 -3.81 -3.64
N ARG A 67 20.28 -2.69 -3.84
CA ARG A 67 21.72 -2.56 -3.57
C ARG A 67 22.08 -2.80 -2.11
N LYS A 68 21.29 -2.25 -1.18
CA LYS A 68 21.61 -2.28 0.25
C LYS A 68 21.17 -3.56 0.94
N PHE A 69 19.97 -4.08 0.60
CA PHE A 69 19.35 -5.20 1.32
C PHE A 69 19.25 -6.49 0.49
N LYS A 70 19.73 -6.45 -0.76
CA LYS A 70 19.75 -7.62 -1.67
C LYS A 70 18.36 -8.22 -1.91
N CYS A 71 17.31 -7.40 -1.80
CA CYS A 71 15.93 -7.75 -2.16
C CYS A 71 15.36 -6.64 -3.05
N CYS A 72 14.49 -7.01 -3.99
CA CYS A 72 13.90 -6.10 -4.96
C CYS A 72 12.38 -5.98 -4.71
N PRO A 73 11.94 -5.23 -3.67
CA PRO A 73 10.53 -5.00 -3.43
C PRO A 73 9.96 -4.10 -4.51
N GLU A 74 8.74 -4.34 -4.88
CA GLU A 74 7.99 -3.34 -5.62
C GLU A 74 7.64 -2.16 -4.73
N VAL A 75 7.80 -0.96 -5.29
CA VAL A 75 7.58 0.31 -4.59
C VAL A 75 6.42 1.05 -5.24
N ILE A 76 5.36 1.25 -4.48
CA ILE A 76 4.22 2.08 -4.89
C ILE A 76 4.23 3.35 -4.06
N LEU A 77 4.13 4.50 -4.74
CA LEU A 77 4.01 5.80 -4.09
C LEU A 77 2.59 6.32 -4.22
N ARG A 78 2.07 6.90 -3.15
CA ARG A 78 0.78 7.60 -3.12
C ARG A 78 0.90 8.89 -2.32
N THR A 79 0.12 9.86 -2.73
CA THR A 79 -0.08 11.07 -1.93
C THR A 79 -1.12 10.82 -0.83
N PRO A 80 -1.15 11.64 0.24
CA PRO A 80 -2.22 11.61 1.23
C PRO A 80 -3.62 11.74 0.61
N ASP A 81 -3.77 12.61 -0.39
CA ASP A 81 -5.06 12.84 -1.05
C ASP A 81 -5.52 11.62 -1.87
N GLU A 82 -4.59 10.93 -2.54
CA GLU A 82 -4.92 9.67 -3.21
C GLU A 82 -5.43 8.63 -2.20
N LEU A 83 -4.81 8.53 -1.01
CA LEU A 83 -5.28 7.62 0.04
C LEU A 83 -6.65 8.04 0.60
N ARG A 84 -6.89 9.35 0.80
CA ARG A 84 -8.21 9.84 1.22
C ARG A 84 -9.29 9.49 0.19
N LYS A 85 -9.00 9.68 -1.10
CA LYS A 85 -9.89 9.30 -2.20
C LYS A 85 -10.15 7.79 -2.22
N THR A 86 -9.11 6.98 -2.03
CA THR A 86 -9.25 5.52 -1.91
C THR A 86 -10.19 5.13 -0.76
N ILE A 87 -10.05 5.79 0.40
CA ILE A 87 -10.92 5.54 1.55
C ILE A 87 -12.37 5.92 1.25
N ALA A 88 -12.59 7.11 0.68
CA ALA A 88 -13.93 7.60 0.34
C ALA A 88 -14.60 6.76 -0.77
N ALA A 89 -13.82 6.22 -1.70
CA ALA A 89 -14.31 5.37 -2.78
C ALA A 89 -14.59 3.93 -2.38
N SER A 90 -14.33 3.54 -1.10
CA SER A 90 -14.52 2.16 -0.67
C SER A 90 -15.97 1.70 -0.86
N PRO A 91 -16.22 0.57 -1.54
CA PRO A 91 -17.57 0.00 -1.66
C PRO A 91 -18.10 -0.56 -0.33
N PHE A 92 -17.23 -0.65 0.68
CA PHE A 92 -17.54 -1.17 2.00
C PHE A 92 -17.71 -0.06 3.06
N ALA A 93 -17.69 1.22 2.66
CA ALA A 93 -17.72 2.34 3.60
C ALA A 93 -19.01 2.35 4.45
N ASP A 94 -20.13 2.06 3.81
CA ASP A 94 -21.48 2.11 4.40
C ASP A 94 -22.04 0.69 4.73
N ARG A 95 -21.15 -0.26 4.95
CA ARG A 95 -21.48 -1.66 5.26
C ARG A 95 -21.13 -1.98 6.72
N PRO A 96 -22.03 -1.66 7.68
CA PRO A 96 -21.80 -1.91 9.10
C PRO A 96 -21.81 -3.40 9.47
N ASP A 97 -22.37 -4.23 8.60
CA ASP A 97 -22.42 -5.70 8.69
C ASP A 97 -21.03 -6.34 8.49
N LEU A 98 -20.08 -5.61 7.89
CA LEU A 98 -18.76 -6.13 7.60
C LEU A 98 -17.75 -5.79 8.72
N GLU A 99 -16.94 -6.79 9.06
CA GLU A 99 -15.83 -6.58 10.00
C GLU A 99 -14.70 -5.79 9.31
N PRO A 100 -14.37 -4.55 9.76
CA PRO A 100 -13.34 -3.73 9.13
C PRO A 100 -11.95 -4.39 9.08
N GLY A 101 -11.64 -5.27 10.04
CA GLY A 101 -10.37 -6.01 10.08
C GLY A 101 -10.22 -7.07 8.98
N LYS A 102 -11.32 -7.40 8.30
CA LYS A 102 -11.36 -8.36 7.19
C LYS A 102 -11.39 -7.70 5.81
N ILE A 103 -11.38 -6.37 5.76
CA ILE A 103 -11.30 -5.61 4.52
C ILE A 103 -9.84 -5.29 4.21
N LEU A 104 -9.43 -5.59 2.98
CA LEU A 104 -8.09 -5.30 2.47
C LEU A 104 -8.18 -4.44 1.21
N VAL A 105 -7.37 -3.40 1.14
CA VAL A 105 -7.17 -2.62 -0.09
C VAL A 105 -5.81 -2.97 -0.68
N THR A 106 -5.82 -3.39 -1.93
CA THR A 106 -4.61 -3.68 -2.69
C THR A 106 -4.40 -2.59 -3.73
N PHE A 107 -3.27 -1.91 -3.65
CA PHE A 107 -2.89 -0.89 -4.62
C PHE A 107 -2.18 -1.53 -5.81
N LEU A 108 -2.54 -1.11 -7.02
CA LEU A 108 -1.92 -1.54 -8.25
C LEU A 108 -0.88 -0.51 -8.69
N ALA A 109 0.23 -0.97 -9.25
CA ALA A 109 1.28 -0.09 -9.77
C ALA A 109 0.83 0.67 -11.01
N ALA A 110 0.04 0.00 -11.86
CA ALA A 110 -0.53 0.54 -13.09
C ALA A 110 -2.04 0.31 -13.13
N GLU A 111 -2.70 0.93 -14.07
CA GLU A 111 -4.10 0.66 -14.36
C GLU A 111 -4.26 -0.79 -14.86
N PRO A 112 -5.22 -1.55 -14.30
CA PRO A 112 -5.39 -2.94 -14.68
C PRO A 112 -5.88 -3.03 -16.14
N PRO A 113 -5.40 -4.04 -16.91
CA PRO A 113 -5.83 -4.24 -18.27
C PRO A 113 -7.32 -4.61 -18.34
N PRO A 114 -7.99 -4.39 -19.51
CA PRO A 114 -9.42 -4.67 -19.65
C PRO A 114 -9.82 -6.10 -19.24
N GLU A 115 -8.96 -7.08 -19.47
CA GLU A 115 -9.15 -8.50 -19.13
C GLU A 115 -9.28 -8.71 -17.61
N ALA A 116 -8.71 -7.83 -16.81
CA ALA A 116 -8.88 -7.87 -15.37
C ALA A 116 -10.34 -7.69 -14.96
N ARG A 117 -11.07 -6.84 -15.67
CA ARG A 117 -12.49 -6.57 -15.41
C ARG A 117 -13.37 -7.75 -15.81
N THR A 118 -13.02 -8.47 -16.88
CA THR A 118 -13.74 -9.69 -17.30
C THR A 118 -13.45 -10.88 -16.40
N PHE A 119 -12.30 -10.88 -15.75
CA PHE A 119 -11.93 -11.92 -14.79
C PHE A 119 -12.66 -11.79 -13.44
N LEU A 120 -12.92 -10.57 -12.96
CA LEU A 120 -13.53 -10.35 -11.65
C LEU A 120 -14.87 -11.11 -11.44
N PRO A 121 -15.80 -11.16 -12.40
CA PRO A 121 -17.03 -11.94 -12.24
C PRO A 121 -16.81 -13.43 -11.97
N THR A 122 -15.70 -14.00 -12.45
CA THR A 122 -15.37 -15.42 -12.20
C THR A 122 -15.05 -15.70 -10.74
N LEU A 123 -14.76 -14.66 -9.96
CA LEU A 123 -14.45 -14.75 -8.54
C LEU A 123 -15.69 -14.84 -7.65
N LYS A 124 -16.89 -14.60 -8.19
CA LYS A 124 -18.16 -14.69 -7.43
C LYS A 124 -18.44 -16.07 -6.83
N LYS A 125 -17.74 -17.11 -7.30
CA LYS A 125 -17.81 -18.47 -6.72
C LYS A 125 -17.09 -18.61 -5.38
N PHE A 126 -16.29 -17.62 -5.00
CA PHE A 126 -15.58 -17.59 -3.72
C PHE A 126 -16.37 -16.77 -2.69
N PRO A 127 -16.18 -17.03 -1.39
CA PRO A 127 -16.90 -16.28 -0.34
C PRO A 127 -16.40 -14.84 -0.18
N GLU A 128 -15.28 -14.49 -0.81
CA GLU A 128 -14.71 -13.15 -0.79
C GLU A 128 -15.49 -12.21 -1.71
N GLU A 129 -15.70 -10.98 -1.25
CA GLU A 129 -16.27 -9.91 -2.07
C GLU A 129 -15.16 -9.04 -2.62
N VAL A 130 -15.11 -8.87 -3.95
CA VAL A 130 -14.01 -8.20 -4.65
C VAL A 130 -14.51 -7.10 -5.55
N HIS A 131 -13.97 -5.88 -5.38
CA HIS A 131 -14.29 -4.72 -6.20
C HIS A 131 -13.03 -4.04 -6.71
N LEU A 132 -13.02 -3.72 -7.99
CA LEU A 132 -11.96 -2.96 -8.63
C LEU A 132 -12.46 -1.55 -8.95
N LYS A 133 -11.76 -0.53 -8.43
CA LYS A 133 -12.01 0.89 -8.74
C LYS A 133 -10.67 1.57 -9.08
N GLY A 134 -10.50 1.95 -10.35
CA GLY A 134 -9.23 2.49 -10.82
C GLY A 134 -8.07 1.54 -10.59
N ARG A 135 -7.09 1.99 -9.80
CA ARG A 135 -5.90 1.21 -9.41
C ARG A 135 -5.98 0.60 -8.01
N GLU A 136 -7.18 0.51 -7.46
CA GLU A 136 -7.42 -0.05 -6.13
C GLU A 136 -8.37 -1.25 -6.21
N LEU A 137 -7.93 -2.36 -5.60
CA LEU A 137 -8.72 -3.56 -5.45
C LEU A 137 -9.14 -3.69 -4.00
N TYR A 138 -10.43 -3.62 -3.75
CA TYR A 138 -11.05 -3.75 -2.43
C TYR A 138 -11.51 -5.18 -2.25
N ILE A 139 -11.11 -5.84 -1.18
CA ILE A 139 -11.44 -7.24 -0.93
C ILE A 139 -11.92 -7.38 0.50
N TYR A 140 -13.08 -7.98 0.66
CA TYR A 140 -13.55 -8.46 1.95
C TYR A 140 -13.31 -9.96 2.05
N PHE A 141 -12.70 -10.40 3.16
CA PHE A 141 -12.35 -11.79 3.45
C PHE A 141 -13.15 -12.30 4.64
N PRO A 142 -14.32 -12.92 4.47
CA PRO A 142 -15.16 -13.39 5.59
C PRO A 142 -14.41 -14.29 6.56
N SER A 143 -13.59 -15.21 6.06
CA SER A 143 -12.78 -16.14 6.85
C SER A 143 -11.36 -15.64 7.15
N GLY A 144 -11.06 -14.37 6.82
CA GLY A 144 -9.73 -13.78 6.93
C GLY A 144 -8.83 -14.10 5.74
N ALA A 145 -7.95 -13.15 5.42
CA ALA A 145 -7.09 -13.21 4.22
C ALA A 145 -6.10 -14.40 4.22
N GLY A 146 -5.74 -14.93 5.40
CA GLY A 146 -4.85 -16.09 5.52
C GLY A 146 -5.50 -17.40 5.07
N ASN A 147 -6.82 -17.49 5.12
CA ASN A 147 -7.61 -18.67 4.77
C ASN A 147 -8.21 -18.58 3.36
N SER A 148 -7.91 -17.52 2.62
CA SER A 148 -8.47 -17.31 1.29
C SER A 148 -7.97 -18.31 0.27
N LYS A 149 -8.89 -18.83 -0.53
CA LYS A 149 -8.61 -19.70 -1.69
C LYS A 149 -8.66 -18.95 -3.02
N LEU A 150 -8.69 -17.62 -2.98
CA LEU A 150 -8.66 -16.82 -4.21
C LEU A 150 -7.39 -17.13 -5.05
N PRO A 151 -7.51 -17.29 -6.38
CA PRO A 151 -6.44 -17.80 -7.22
C PRO A 151 -5.21 -16.90 -7.34
N TRP A 152 -5.28 -15.67 -6.88
CA TRP A 152 -4.11 -14.76 -6.85
C TRP A 152 -3.19 -14.92 -5.63
N SER A 153 -3.51 -15.80 -4.69
CA SER A 153 -2.58 -16.14 -3.60
C SER A 153 -1.37 -16.94 -4.11
N SER A 154 -1.49 -17.66 -5.24
CA SER A 154 -0.47 -18.56 -5.79
C SER A 154 0.17 -18.11 -7.10
N LYS A 155 -0.56 -17.49 -8.01
CA LYS A 155 -0.06 -16.79 -9.21
C LYS A 155 -1.19 -15.92 -9.78
N PRO A 156 -1.08 -14.59 -9.83
CA PRO A 156 -2.10 -13.80 -10.52
C PRO A 156 -2.08 -14.12 -12.01
N PRO A 157 -3.21 -14.50 -12.62
CA PRO A 157 -3.26 -14.55 -14.07
C PRO A 157 -3.03 -13.11 -14.56
N ALA A 158 -2.19 -12.93 -15.58
CA ALA A 158 -1.95 -11.77 -16.47
C ALA A 158 -2.39 -10.34 -16.06
N ILE A 159 -3.04 -10.18 -14.93
CA ILE A 159 -3.45 -8.93 -14.34
C ILE A 159 -2.23 -8.39 -13.61
N GLY A 160 -1.24 -7.82 -14.16
CA GLY A 160 -0.07 -7.20 -13.50
C GLY A 160 -0.33 -6.68 -12.06
N ILE A 161 -0.96 -7.52 -11.24
CA ILE A 161 -1.32 -7.24 -9.83
C ILE A 161 -0.05 -7.31 -9.04
N VAL A 162 0.59 -6.19 -9.01
CA VAL A 162 1.58 -5.84 -8.02
C VAL A 162 0.81 -5.53 -6.75
N SER A 163 0.45 -6.59 -6.04
CA SER A 163 -0.26 -6.47 -4.80
C SER A 163 0.71 -6.12 -3.68
N THR A 164 0.82 -4.86 -3.37
CA THR A 164 1.22 -4.51 -2.01
C THR A 164 0.03 -4.83 -1.12
N ARG A 165 0.13 -5.89 -0.33
CA ARG A 165 -0.80 -6.09 0.80
C ARG A 165 -0.57 -4.96 1.79
N CYS A 166 -1.11 -3.82 1.49
CA CYS A 166 -1.11 -2.70 2.39
C CYS A 166 -2.47 -2.68 3.10
N CYS A 167 -2.41 -2.96 4.37
CA CYS A 167 -3.36 -2.60 5.39
C CYS A 167 -4.63 -3.42 5.49
N LYS A 168 -4.66 -4.26 6.53
CA LYS A 168 -5.92 -4.62 7.16
C LYS A 168 -6.66 -3.33 7.48
N TRP A 169 -7.87 -3.18 6.94
CA TRP A 169 -8.78 -2.08 7.22
C TRP A 169 -9.24 -2.17 8.66
N GLN A 170 -8.43 -1.71 9.61
CA GLN A 170 -8.87 -1.54 10.98
C GLN A 170 -9.41 -0.11 11.15
N LYS A 171 -10.48 0.08 11.93
CA LYS A 171 -10.94 1.43 12.36
C LYS A 171 -9.76 2.30 12.85
N LYS A 172 -8.81 1.69 13.55
CA LYS A 172 -7.54 2.31 13.98
C LYS A 172 -6.64 2.77 12.83
N TRP A 173 -6.68 2.12 11.65
CA TRP A 173 -5.85 2.52 10.52
C TRP A 173 -6.41 3.74 9.79
N LYS A 174 -7.75 3.79 9.57
CA LYS A 174 -8.42 4.99 9.04
C LYS A 174 -8.08 6.22 9.87
N LEU A 175 -8.14 6.11 11.19
CA LEU A 175 -7.79 7.19 12.13
C LEU A 175 -6.28 7.45 12.20
N ARG A 176 -5.43 6.43 12.16
CA ARG A 176 -3.97 6.59 12.29
C ARG A 176 -3.28 7.05 11.02
N CYS A 177 -3.69 6.60 9.83
CA CYS A 177 -3.16 7.17 8.58
C CYS A 177 -3.61 8.62 8.40
N LEU A 178 -4.86 8.95 8.72
CA LEU A 178 -5.33 10.34 8.68
C LEU A 178 -4.66 11.18 9.77
N ALA A 179 -4.45 10.65 10.97
CA ALA A 179 -3.74 11.35 12.04
C ALA A 179 -2.27 11.58 11.72
N VAL A 180 -1.56 10.55 11.21
CA VAL A 180 -0.16 10.71 10.80
C VAL A 180 -0.03 11.67 9.62
N VAL A 181 -1.00 11.68 8.71
CA VAL A 181 -1.06 12.65 7.60
C VAL A 181 -1.34 14.06 8.14
N SER A 182 -2.29 14.23 9.08
CA SER A 182 -2.59 15.53 9.68
C SER A 182 -1.43 16.06 10.53
N GLU A 183 -0.81 15.21 11.37
CA GLU A 183 0.37 15.59 12.17
C GLU A 183 1.58 15.99 11.30
N THR A 184 1.73 15.40 10.11
CA THR A 184 2.79 15.78 9.18
C THR A 184 2.45 17.06 8.41
N GLU A 185 1.19 17.30 8.09
CA GLU A 185 0.73 18.53 7.45
C GLU A 185 0.81 19.73 8.40
N ASP A 186 0.46 19.55 9.68
CA ASP A 186 0.52 20.62 10.70
C ASP A 186 1.98 21.03 11.00
N ARG A 187 2.93 20.10 11.01
CA ARG A 187 4.36 20.43 11.11
C ARG A 187 4.96 21.07 9.87
N CYS A 188 4.33 20.90 8.69
CA CYS A 188 4.73 21.65 7.49
C CYS A 188 4.27 23.11 7.53
N ARG A 189 3.21 23.43 8.28
CA ARG A 189 2.70 24.79 8.42
C ARG A 189 3.43 25.61 9.49
N ASN A 190 4.03 24.93 10.48
CA ASN A 190 4.86 25.55 11.52
C ASN A 190 6.18 24.77 11.65
N PRO A 191 7.22 25.11 10.86
CA PRO A 191 8.57 24.65 11.13
C PRO A 191 9.08 25.42 12.36
N GLU A 192 9.33 24.72 13.48
CA GLU A 192 10.17 25.23 14.57
C GLU A 192 11.61 25.36 14.12
#